data_af937f7fafc0895e6e8dcfe9dcee7711
#
_entry.id   af937f7fafc0895e6e8dcfe9dcee7711
#
_cell.length_a   1.000
_cell.length_b   1.000
_cell.length_c   1.000
_cell.angle_alpha   90.00
_cell.angle_beta   90.00
_cell.angle_gamma   90.00
#
_symmetry.space_group_name_H-M   'P 1'
#
loop_
_entity.id
_entity.type
_entity.pdbx_description
1 polymer ?
#
loop_
_entity_poly.entity_id
_entity_poly.type
_entity_poly.pdbx_seq_one_letter_code
_entity_poly.pdbx_strand_id
1 'polypeptide(L)'
;MYKRQDKEIEPVRKKLKHLIVNVSNLKTVFPDIRIRIGQGNTHSSYMGITDSFREAELAIMNRMGENEDTYICYSEDSKSGKTKEEIFDSGLRNEILTYQERMDIEGTLRLVDKVGEKLKPFKYDGKLVYEVFGELVETLRFGMKYSREGRNLFLIEDYKKQYRRIWDYDELFQWIKSDLSRVHQVYMKNIQDEESKPI
;
A
#
# COMPACT_ATOMS: atom_id res chain seq x y z
N MET A 1 -10.61 -36.14 -19.90
CA MET A 1 -10.45 -35.87 -18.45
C MET A 1 -10.88 -34.45 -18.02
N TYR A 2 -10.81 -33.45 -18.90
CA TYR A 2 -11.17 -32.05 -18.60
C TYR A 2 -12.66 -31.75 -18.35
N LYS A 3 -13.59 -32.46 -18.99
CA LYS A 3 -15.04 -32.20 -18.87
C LYS A 3 -15.66 -32.51 -17.49
N ARG A 4 -14.99 -33.25 -16.63
CA ARG A 4 -15.50 -33.58 -15.28
C ARG A 4 -15.23 -32.48 -14.26
N GLN A 5 -14.13 -31.80 -14.39
CA GLN A 5 -13.75 -30.69 -13.50
C GLN A 5 -14.67 -29.46 -13.67
N ASP A 6 -15.08 -29.13 -14.90
CA ASP A 6 -15.97 -27.99 -15.15
C ASP A 6 -17.34 -28.13 -14.47
N LYS A 7 -17.86 -29.36 -14.36
CA LYS A 7 -19.16 -29.61 -13.71
C LYS A 7 -19.13 -29.44 -12.20
N GLU A 8 -17.98 -29.65 -11.54
CA GLU A 8 -17.82 -29.50 -10.10
C GLU A 8 -17.53 -28.04 -9.70
N ILE A 9 -16.95 -27.27 -10.60
CA ILE A 9 -16.59 -25.86 -10.39
C ILE A 9 -17.79 -24.93 -10.59
N GLU A 10 -18.71 -25.26 -11.47
CA GLU A 10 -19.87 -24.42 -11.81
C GLU A 10 -20.75 -24.06 -10.60
N PRO A 11 -21.08 -25.00 -9.69
CA PRO A 11 -21.83 -24.67 -8.47
C PRO A 11 -21.09 -23.70 -7.55
N VAL A 12 -19.75 -23.79 -7.49
CA VAL A 12 -18.92 -22.88 -6.68
C VAL A 12 -18.92 -21.49 -7.29
N ARG A 13 -18.74 -21.38 -8.60
CA ARG A 13 -18.83 -20.10 -9.35
C ARG A 13 -20.18 -19.42 -9.15
N LYS A 14 -21.25 -20.19 -9.18
CA LYS A 14 -22.62 -19.68 -8.95
C LYS A 14 -22.77 -19.13 -7.53
N LYS A 15 -22.28 -19.84 -6.52
CA LYS A 15 -22.31 -19.37 -5.12
C LYS A 15 -21.47 -18.10 -4.96
N LEU A 16 -20.30 -18.04 -5.58
CA LEU A 16 -19.44 -16.86 -5.54
C LEU A 16 -20.14 -15.64 -6.19
N LYS A 17 -20.77 -15.81 -7.36
CA LYS A 17 -21.56 -14.74 -7.98
C LYS A 17 -22.66 -14.23 -7.05
N HIS A 18 -23.39 -15.13 -6.38
CA HIS A 18 -24.40 -14.73 -5.39
C HIS A 18 -23.81 -13.96 -4.21
N LEU A 19 -22.65 -14.39 -3.71
CA LEU A 19 -21.96 -13.67 -2.65
C LEU A 19 -21.58 -12.26 -3.09
N ILE A 20 -21.02 -12.10 -4.29
CA ILE A 20 -20.64 -10.80 -4.86
C ILE A 20 -21.85 -9.88 -4.97
N VAL A 21 -22.97 -10.37 -5.49
CA VAL A 21 -24.22 -9.61 -5.59
C VAL A 21 -24.72 -9.18 -4.21
N ASN A 22 -24.73 -10.10 -3.24
CA ASN A 22 -25.16 -9.79 -1.87
C ASN A 22 -24.25 -8.72 -1.22
N VAL A 23 -22.93 -8.84 -1.40
CA VAL A 23 -21.98 -7.85 -0.89
C VAL A 23 -22.15 -6.50 -1.59
N SER A 24 -22.39 -6.49 -2.90
CA SER A 24 -22.68 -5.26 -3.65
C SER A 24 -23.96 -4.58 -3.16
N ASN A 25 -24.99 -5.37 -2.82
CA ASN A 25 -26.22 -4.85 -2.23
C ASN A 25 -26.01 -4.23 -0.83
N LEU A 26 -25.03 -4.70 -0.05
CA LEU A 26 -24.68 -4.07 1.23
C LEU A 26 -24.20 -2.63 1.06
N LYS A 27 -23.52 -2.29 -0.05
CA LYS A 27 -23.13 -0.91 -0.35
C LYS A 27 -24.33 0.02 -0.52
N THR A 28 -25.46 -0.48 -0.97
CA THR A 28 -26.70 0.32 -1.11
C THR A 28 -27.28 0.69 0.25
N VAL A 29 -27.14 -0.21 1.23
CA VAL A 29 -27.65 0.00 2.60
C VAL A 29 -26.62 0.76 3.45
N PHE A 30 -25.34 0.54 3.21
CA PHE A 30 -24.21 1.12 3.94
C PHE A 30 -23.22 1.76 2.95
N PRO A 31 -23.48 2.97 2.45
CA PRO A 31 -22.69 3.61 1.40
C PRO A 31 -21.23 3.88 1.82
N ASP A 32 -20.98 4.04 3.12
CA ASP A 32 -19.64 4.32 3.67
C ASP A 32 -18.78 3.05 3.82
N ILE A 33 -19.36 1.85 3.63
CA ILE A 33 -18.61 0.60 3.70
C ILE A 33 -17.92 0.33 2.35
N ARG A 34 -16.59 0.25 2.41
CA ARG A 34 -15.77 -0.21 1.27
C ARG A 34 -15.48 -1.71 1.44
N ILE A 35 -15.96 -2.51 0.49
CA ILE A 35 -15.74 -3.97 0.48
C ILE A 35 -15.10 -4.34 -0.85
N ARG A 36 -14.03 -5.14 -0.80
CA ARG A 36 -13.43 -5.76 -1.97
C ARG A 36 -13.22 -7.24 -1.74
N ILE A 37 -13.40 -8.00 -2.79
CA ILE A 37 -13.27 -9.47 -2.81
C ILE A 37 -12.21 -9.80 -3.85
N GLY A 38 -11.12 -10.43 -3.42
CA GLY A 38 -10.11 -10.99 -4.33
C GLY A 38 -10.44 -12.44 -4.66
N GLN A 39 -10.26 -12.82 -5.90
CA GLN A 39 -10.34 -14.21 -6.34
C GLN A 39 -9.02 -14.65 -6.95
N GLY A 40 -8.48 -15.77 -6.46
CA GLY A 40 -7.38 -16.50 -7.09
C GLY A 40 -7.87 -17.45 -8.18
N ASN A 41 -6.94 -18.04 -8.91
CA ASN A 41 -7.21 -19.04 -9.93
C ASN A 41 -7.68 -20.37 -9.33
N THR A 42 -8.31 -21.17 -10.15
CA THR A 42 -8.71 -22.54 -9.79
C THR A 42 -7.53 -23.48 -10.07
N HIS A 43 -7.10 -24.21 -9.06
CA HIS A 43 -6.05 -25.22 -9.15
C HIS A 43 -6.62 -26.63 -9.00
N SER A 44 -6.03 -27.60 -9.69
CA SER A 44 -6.52 -28.99 -9.73
C SER A 44 -5.98 -29.86 -8.59
N SER A 45 -5.05 -29.36 -7.79
CA SER A 45 -4.41 -30.10 -6.71
C SER A 45 -4.72 -29.51 -5.33
N TYR A 46 -4.64 -30.34 -4.29
CA TYR A 46 -4.77 -29.86 -2.91
C TYR A 46 -3.72 -28.80 -2.54
N MET A 47 -2.50 -28.94 -3.04
CA MET A 47 -1.43 -27.95 -2.85
C MET A 47 -1.78 -26.60 -3.51
N GLY A 48 -2.57 -26.60 -4.55
CA GLY A 48 -3.03 -25.39 -5.25
C GLY A 48 -3.99 -24.52 -4.43
N ILE A 49 -4.51 -24.99 -3.28
CA ILE A 49 -5.32 -24.15 -2.37
C ILE A 49 -4.50 -22.97 -1.85
N THR A 50 -3.27 -23.24 -1.45
CA THR A 50 -2.35 -22.20 -0.97
C THR A 50 -2.01 -21.19 -2.08
N ASP A 51 -1.81 -21.68 -3.31
CA ASP A 51 -1.56 -20.82 -4.47
C ASP A 51 -2.78 -19.95 -4.78
N SER A 52 -3.97 -20.53 -4.81
CA SER A 52 -5.22 -19.80 -5.03
C SER A 52 -5.46 -18.71 -3.97
N PHE A 53 -5.15 -19.01 -2.71
CA PHE A 53 -5.26 -18.03 -1.62
C PHE A 53 -4.26 -16.87 -1.81
N ARG A 54 -3.00 -17.18 -2.11
CA ARG A 54 -1.98 -16.18 -2.38
C ARG A 54 -2.33 -15.29 -3.59
N GLU A 55 -2.88 -15.88 -4.64
CA GLU A 55 -3.36 -15.16 -5.81
C GLU A 55 -4.53 -14.23 -5.46
N ALA A 56 -5.46 -14.68 -4.61
CA ALA A 56 -6.56 -13.84 -4.12
C ALA A 56 -6.05 -12.64 -3.29
N GLU A 57 -5.04 -12.83 -2.46
CA GLU A 57 -4.38 -11.74 -1.73
C GLU A 57 -3.71 -10.75 -2.69
N LEU A 58 -3.01 -11.23 -3.72
CA LEU A 58 -2.41 -10.37 -4.76
C LEU A 58 -3.48 -9.61 -5.53
N ALA A 59 -4.62 -10.24 -5.86
CA ALA A 59 -5.73 -9.55 -6.50
C ALA A 59 -6.24 -8.38 -5.64
N ILE A 60 -6.38 -8.57 -4.32
CA ILE A 60 -6.76 -7.47 -3.41
C ILE A 60 -5.68 -6.37 -3.37
N MET A 61 -4.41 -6.70 -3.50
CA MET A 61 -3.33 -5.70 -3.55
C MET A 61 -3.46 -4.79 -4.78
N ASN A 62 -3.97 -5.29 -5.90
CA ASN A 62 -4.17 -4.51 -7.14
C ASN A 62 -5.29 -3.46 -7.03
N ARG A 63 -5.98 -3.37 -5.90
CA ARG A 63 -7.12 -2.46 -5.67
C ARG A 63 -6.86 -0.99 -5.96
N MET A 64 -5.62 -0.55 -5.91
CA MET A 64 -5.24 0.85 -6.13
C MET A 64 -5.26 1.25 -7.61
N GLY A 65 -5.25 0.27 -8.52
CA GLY A 65 -5.38 0.49 -9.96
C GLY A 65 -6.82 0.62 -10.44
N GLU A 66 -7.78 0.08 -9.68
CA GLU A 66 -9.19 -0.05 -10.07
C GLU A 66 -10.07 0.77 -9.13
N ASN A 67 -10.73 1.79 -9.67
CA ASN A 67 -11.39 2.80 -8.84
C ASN A 67 -12.74 2.35 -8.21
N GLU A 68 -13.43 1.30 -8.71
CA GLU A 68 -14.80 1.01 -8.25
C GLU A 68 -15.16 -0.46 -8.04
N ASP A 69 -14.37 -1.41 -8.53
CA ASP A 69 -14.80 -2.81 -8.51
C ASP A 69 -14.72 -3.42 -7.11
N THR A 70 -15.87 -3.95 -6.68
CA THR A 70 -15.97 -4.75 -5.45
C THR A 70 -15.28 -6.10 -5.57
N TYR A 71 -15.09 -6.58 -6.79
CA TYR A 71 -14.59 -7.90 -7.11
C TYR A 71 -13.41 -7.82 -8.07
N ILE A 72 -12.29 -8.39 -7.67
CA ILE A 72 -11.02 -8.36 -8.40
C ILE A 72 -10.56 -9.81 -8.61
N CYS A 73 -10.45 -10.23 -9.86
CA CYS A 73 -9.81 -11.50 -10.21
C CYS A 73 -8.30 -11.35 -10.29
N TYR A 74 -7.59 -12.36 -9.86
CA TYR A 74 -6.16 -12.43 -10.10
C TYR A 74 -5.88 -12.57 -11.61
N SER A 75 -4.95 -11.77 -12.10
CA SER A 75 -4.39 -11.87 -13.45
C SER A 75 -2.87 -11.70 -13.38
N GLU A 76 -2.15 -12.52 -14.12
CA GLU A 76 -0.70 -12.35 -14.30
C GLU A 76 -0.36 -11.07 -15.09
N ASP A 77 -1.28 -10.62 -15.93
CA ASP A 77 -1.13 -9.39 -16.73
C ASP A 77 -1.12 -8.12 -15.86
N SER A 78 -1.52 -8.22 -14.58
CA SER A 78 -1.42 -7.12 -13.63
C SER A 78 0.01 -6.84 -13.15
N LYS A 79 0.98 -7.66 -13.53
CA LYS A 79 2.39 -7.43 -13.22
C LYS A 79 2.98 -6.45 -14.24
N SER A 80 3.58 -5.38 -13.74
CA SER A 80 4.22 -4.35 -14.58
C SER A 80 5.53 -4.82 -15.21
N GLY A 81 6.11 -5.92 -14.72
CA GLY A 81 7.47 -6.35 -15.05
C GLY A 81 8.57 -5.43 -14.49
N LYS A 82 8.19 -4.40 -13.74
CA LYS A 82 9.12 -3.49 -13.06
C LYS A 82 9.54 -4.02 -11.71
N THR A 83 10.76 -3.68 -11.30
CA THR A 83 11.26 -3.95 -9.95
C THR A 83 11.16 -2.69 -9.08
N LYS A 84 11.18 -2.87 -7.77
CA LYS A 84 11.17 -1.73 -6.83
C LYS A 84 12.42 -0.85 -7.00
N GLU A 85 13.56 -1.44 -7.34
CA GLU A 85 14.82 -0.74 -7.55
C GLU A 85 14.78 0.18 -8.78
N GLU A 86 14.00 -0.15 -9.81
CA GLU A 86 13.79 0.72 -10.98
C GLU A 86 12.96 1.97 -10.62
N ILE A 87 12.09 1.87 -9.63
CA ILE A 87 11.23 2.97 -9.16
C ILE A 87 11.93 3.76 -8.05
N PHE A 88 12.43 3.05 -7.04
CA PHE A 88 13.04 3.60 -5.85
C PHE A 88 14.46 3.08 -5.68
N ASP A 89 15.38 3.68 -6.43
CA ASP A 89 16.79 3.31 -6.48
C ASP A 89 17.58 3.82 -5.26
N SER A 90 18.82 3.36 -5.14
CA SER A 90 19.73 3.78 -4.06
C SER A 90 20.05 5.29 -4.07
N GLY A 91 20.02 5.93 -5.25
CA GLY A 91 20.23 7.36 -5.39
C GLY A 91 19.10 8.15 -4.71
N LEU A 92 17.83 7.83 -5.03
CA LEU A 92 16.67 8.45 -4.39
C LEU A 92 16.65 8.20 -2.87
N ARG A 93 17.02 7.00 -2.44
CA ARG A 93 17.12 6.67 -1.02
C ARG A 93 18.12 7.58 -0.30
N ASN A 94 19.33 7.69 -0.86
CA ASN A 94 20.38 8.54 -0.28
C ASN A 94 20.01 10.02 -0.29
N GLU A 95 19.34 10.50 -1.35
CA GLU A 95 18.81 11.88 -1.39
C GLU A 95 17.81 12.12 -0.24
N ILE A 96 16.85 11.22 -0.01
CA ILE A 96 15.90 11.33 1.11
C ILE A 96 16.64 11.40 2.45
N LEU A 97 17.58 10.49 2.70
CA LEU A 97 18.35 10.47 3.94
C LEU A 97 19.13 11.78 4.13
N THR A 98 19.73 12.32 3.06
CA THR A 98 20.48 13.59 3.11
C THR A 98 19.57 14.76 3.47
N TYR A 99 18.36 14.86 2.90
CA TYR A 99 17.42 15.91 3.26
C TYR A 99 16.90 15.76 4.70
N GLN A 100 16.68 14.54 5.16
CA GLN A 100 16.29 14.28 6.54
C GLN A 100 17.38 14.62 7.54
N GLU A 101 18.66 14.31 7.24
CA GLU A 101 19.81 14.72 8.07
C GLU A 101 19.92 16.24 8.21
N ARG A 102 19.54 16.98 7.17
CA ARG A 102 19.52 18.45 7.16
C ARG A 102 18.23 19.05 7.73
N MET A 103 17.29 18.20 8.16
CA MET A 103 15.96 18.60 8.61
C MET A 103 15.15 19.38 7.54
N ASP A 104 15.50 19.19 6.26
CA ASP A 104 14.77 19.78 5.12
C ASP A 104 13.54 18.94 4.80
N ILE A 105 12.43 19.27 5.47
CA ILE A 105 11.15 18.60 5.26
C ILE A 105 10.61 18.83 3.84
N GLU A 106 10.77 20.02 3.28
CA GLU A 106 10.27 20.33 1.94
C GLU A 106 11.01 19.52 0.88
N GLY A 107 12.34 19.41 1.02
CA GLY A 107 13.15 18.53 0.18
C GLY A 107 12.72 17.09 0.27
N THR A 108 12.49 16.60 1.49
CA THR A 108 11.98 15.23 1.72
C THR A 108 10.61 15.00 1.07
N LEU A 109 9.66 15.94 1.24
CA LEU A 109 8.32 15.83 0.66
C LEU A 109 8.35 15.82 -0.88
N ARG A 110 9.21 16.66 -1.51
CA ARG A 110 9.40 16.65 -2.97
C ARG A 110 9.91 15.30 -3.48
N LEU A 111 10.78 14.63 -2.71
CA LEU A 111 11.26 13.29 -3.10
C LEU A 111 10.20 12.21 -2.90
N VAL A 112 9.37 12.31 -1.88
CA VAL A 112 8.19 11.43 -1.72
C VAL A 112 7.27 11.58 -2.92
N ASP A 113 6.97 12.81 -3.36
CA ASP A 113 6.18 13.04 -4.57
C ASP A 113 6.85 12.47 -5.82
N LYS A 114 8.17 12.63 -5.97
CA LYS A 114 8.94 12.05 -7.10
C LYS A 114 8.81 10.53 -7.16
N VAL A 115 8.86 9.84 -6.01
CA VAL A 115 8.64 8.38 -5.93
C VAL A 115 7.20 8.06 -6.33
N GLY A 116 6.24 8.81 -5.81
CA GLY A 116 4.83 8.64 -6.16
C GLY A 116 4.56 8.78 -7.65
N GLU A 117 5.07 9.83 -8.29
CA GLU A 117 4.90 10.04 -9.72
C GLU A 117 5.57 8.95 -10.57
N LYS A 118 6.76 8.47 -10.18
CA LYS A 118 7.41 7.33 -10.85
C LYS A 118 6.61 6.03 -10.75
N LEU A 119 5.94 5.81 -9.61
CA LEU A 119 5.18 4.59 -9.35
C LEU A 119 3.76 4.64 -9.92
N LYS A 120 3.18 5.84 -10.08
CA LYS A 120 1.78 6.05 -10.50
C LYS A 120 1.37 5.32 -11.80
N PRO A 121 2.21 5.26 -12.85
CA PRO A 121 1.88 4.48 -14.06
C PRO A 121 1.69 2.98 -13.79
N PHE A 122 2.22 2.47 -12.68
CA PHE A 122 2.21 1.06 -12.29
C PHE A 122 1.30 0.78 -11.10
N LYS A 123 0.39 1.69 -10.74
CA LYS A 123 -0.52 1.56 -9.59
C LYS A 123 -1.42 0.30 -9.63
N TYR A 124 -1.59 -0.30 -10.81
CA TYR A 124 -2.30 -1.57 -11.00
C TYR A 124 -1.49 -2.79 -10.55
N ASP A 125 -0.17 -2.68 -10.43
CA ASP A 125 0.69 -3.71 -9.84
C ASP A 125 0.78 -3.50 -8.32
N GLY A 126 -0.20 -4.00 -7.60
CA GLY A 126 -0.32 -3.80 -6.17
C GLY A 126 0.83 -4.38 -5.36
N LYS A 127 1.52 -5.40 -5.89
CA LYS A 127 2.73 -5.95 -5.28
C LYS A 127 3.88 -4.95 -5.37
N LEU A 128 4.12 -4.39 -6.55
CA LEU A 128 5.14 -3.36 -6.74
C LEU A 128 4.86 -2.13 -5.88
N VAL A 129 3.59 -1.66 -5.85
CA VAL A 129 3.18 -0.54 -5.00
C VAL A 129 3.49 -0.82 -3.53
N TYR A 130 3.14 -2.02 -3.04
CA TYR A 130 3.40 -2.41 -1.66
C TYR A 130 4.90 -2.45 -1.33
N GLU A 131 5.72 -3.02 -2.22
CA GLU A 131 7.17 -3.13 -2.02
C GLU A 131 7.86 -1.76 -2.02
N VAL A 132 7.52 -0.89 -2.99
CA VAL A 132 8.06 0.49 -3.07
C VAL A 132 7.62 1.32 -1.87
N PHE A 133 6.33 1.26 -1.52
CA PHE A 133 5.79 1.95 -0.36
C PHE A 133 6.48 1.51 0.94
N GLY A 134 6.66 0.21 1.14
CA GLY A 134 7.34 -0.33 2.31
C GLY A 134 8.79 0.15 2.42
N GLU A 135 9.52 0.13 1.31
CA GLU A 135 10.91 0.59 1.25
C GLU A 135 11.02 2.10 1.51
N LEU A 136 10.10 2.90 0.96
CA LEU A 136 10.02 4.33 1.20
C LEU A 136 9.79 4.62 2.70
N VAL A 137 8.81 3.95 3.31
CA VAL A 137 8.50 4.11 4.72
C VAL A 137 9.69 3.72 5.62
N GLU A 138 10.35 2.61 5.33
CA GLU A 138 11.52 2.19 6.11
C GLU A 138 12.69 3.17 5.94
N THR A 139 12.89 3.75 4.75
CA THR A 139 13.90 4.78 4.52
C THR A 139 13.60 6.04 5.33
N LEU A 140 12.35 6.50 5.33
CA LEU A 140 11.91 7.64 6.11
C LEU A 140 12.07 7.42 7.61
N ARG A 141 11.72 6.23 8.10
CA ARG A 141 11.95 5.83 9.51
C ARG A 141 13.43 5.82 9.87
N PHE A 142 14.27 5.32 8.98
CA PHE A 142 15.71 5.25 9.21
C PHE A 142 16.32 6.66 9.36
N GLY A 143 15.98 7.57 8.46
CA GLY A 143 16.48 8.96 8.51
C GLY A 143 16.06 9.72 9.79
N MET A 144 14.87 9.41 10.31
CA MET A 144 14.38 10.03 11.56
C MET A 144 15.01 9.46 12.85
N LYS A 145 15.86 8.44 12.76
CA LYS A 145 16.52 7.85 13.94
C LYS A 145 17.41 8.82 14.71
N TYR A 146 17.83 9.90 14.11
CA TYR A 146 18.70 10.89 14.72
C TYR A 146 17.99 11.77 15.75
N SER A 147 16.67 11.86 15.74
CA SER A 147 15.92 12.45 16.85
C SER A 147 15.32 11.34 17.72
N ARG A 148 15.68 11.32 19.02
CA ARG A 148 15.16 10.34 19.98
C ARG A 148 13.64 10.40 20.08
N GLU A 149 13.07 11.56 19.85
CA GLU A 149 11.65 11.87 19.86
C GLU A 149 10.98 11.56 18.52
N GLY A 150 11.64 11.82 17.39
CA GLY A 150 11.12 11.50 16.06
C GLY A 150 10.87 10.01 15.86
N ARG A 151 11.64 9.13 16.51
CA ARG A 151 11.41 7.67 16.48
C ARG A 151 10.08 7.25 17.08
N ASN A 152 9.67 7.91 18.15
CA ASN A 152 8.41 7.61 18.84
C ASN A 152 7.21 8.30 18.19
N LEU A 153 7.45 9.36 17.42
CA LEU A 153 6.40 10.14 16.77
C LEU A 153 6.07 9.62 15.37
N PHE A 154 7.05 9.05 14.68
CA PHE A 154 6.83 8.35 13.43
C PHE A 154 6.29 6.94 13.76
N LEU A 155 5.12 6.94 14.35
CA LEU A 155 4.34 5.75 14.70
C LEU A 155 3.71 5.12 13.45
N ILE A 156 4.54 4.88 12.44
CA ILE A 156 4.19 3.83 11.50
C ILE A 156 4.45 2.50 12.22
N GLU A 157 3.75 2.29 13.33
CA GLU A 157 3.82 1.04 14.07
C GLU A 157 3.49 -0.15 13.18
N ASP A 158 2.68 0.09 12.16
CA ASP A 158 2.34 -0.95 11.19
C ASP A 158 1.94 -0.32 9.86
N TYR A 159 2.92 0.08 9.03
CA TYR A 159 2.64 0.54 7.66
C TYR A 159 1.83 -0.49 6.86
N LYS A 160 1.96 -1.79 7.19
CA LYS A 160 1.18 -2.88 6.61
C LYS A 160 -0.30 -2.74 6.94
N LYS A 161 -0.61 -2.34 8.17
CA LYS A 161 -1.99 -2.11 8.61
C LYS A 161 -2.57 -0.87 7.94
N GLN A 162 -1.80 0.20 7.82
CA GLN A 162 -2.24 1.41 7.11
C GLN A 162 -2.41 1.14 5.62
N TYR A 163 -1.47 0.46 4.97
CA TYR A 163 -1.60 0.04 3.59
C TYR A 163 -2.89 -0.74 3.32
N ARG A 164 -3.29 -1.62 4.25
CA ARG A 164 -4.55 -2.38 4.14
C ARG A 164 -5.80 -1.52 4.26
N ARG A 165 -5.73 -0.39 4.97
CA ARG A 165 -6.86 0.53 5.20
C ARG A 165 -7.04 1.54 4.08
N ILE A 166 -5.96 1.94 3.45
CA ILE A 166 -5.96 2.90 2.35
C ILE A 166 -6.37 2.19 1.06
N TRP A 167 -7.27 2.80 0.32
CA TRP A 167 -7.90 2.19 -0.85
C TRP A 167 -7.57 2.91 -2.15
N ASP A 168 -7.08 4.12 -2.06
CA ASP A 168 -6.73 4.97 -3.20
C ASP A 168 -5.22 5.23 -3.22
N TYR A 169 -4.66 5.28 -4.44
CA TYR A 169 -3.23 5.49 -4.64
C TYR A 169 -2.78 6.86 -4.14
N ASP A 170 -3.53 7.91 -4.49
CA ASP A 170 -3.17 9.28 -4.10
C ASP A 170 -3.35 9.46 -2.58
N GLU A 171 -4.36 8.83 -1.96
CA GLU A 171 -4.55 8.78 -0.51
C GLU A 171 -3.33 8.18 0.20
N LEU A 172 -2.68 7.15 -0.39
CA LEU A 172 -1.50 6.51 0.18
C LEU A 172 -0.33 7.49 0.34
N PHE A 173 -0.04 8.26 -0.70
CA PHE A 173 1.04 9.25 -0.67
C PHE A 173 0.69 10.48 0.16
N GLN A 174 -0.56 10.91 0.17
CA GLN A 174 -1.03 11.98 1.05
C GLN A 174 -0.89 11.59 2.53
N TRP A 175 -1.18 10.35 2.87
CA TRP A 175 -0.99 9.86 4.23
C TRP A 175 0.49 9.96 4.67
N ILE A 176 1.46 9.50 3.84
CA ILE A 176 2.90 9.64 4.16
C ILE A 176 3.26 11.11 4.39
N LYS A 177 2.86 11.99 3.47
CA LYS A 177 3.20 13.42 3.53
C LYS A 177 2.62 14.09 4.76
N SER A 178 1.38 13.76 5.10
CA SER A 178 0.72 14.26 6.30
C SER A 178 1.43 13.81 7.57
N ASP A 179 1.82 12.53 7.65
CA ASP A 179 2.51 12.00 8.83
C ASP A 179 3.93 12.60 8.98
N LEU A 180 4.67 12.76 7.88
CA LEU A 180 5.96 13.44 7.86
C LEU A 180 5.86 14.88 8.35
N SER A 181 4.88 15.63 7.85
CA SER A 181 4.65 17.03 8.24
C SER A 181 4.30 17.15 9.72
N ARG A 182 3.46 16.24 10.23
CA ARG A 182 3.10 16.16 11.65
C ARG A 182 4.33 15.93 12.53
N VAL A 183 5.16 14.94 12.17
CA VAL A 183 6.38 14.62 12.92
C VAL A 183 7.35 15.80 12.94
N HIS A 184 7.53 16.46 11.80
CA HIS A 184 8.41 17.63 11.70
C HIS A 184 7.90 18.79 12.58
N GLN A 185 6.58 19.07 12.59
CA GLN A 185 6.01 20.12 13.44
C GLN A 185 6.24 19.85 14.94
N VAL A 186 6.05 18.61 15.38
CA VAL A 186 6.31 18.24 16.78
C VAL A 186 7.79 18.39 17.12
N TYR A 187 8.67 17.96 16.22
CA TYR A 187 10.12 18.11 16.41
C TYR A 187 10.53 19.58 16.55
N MET A 188 10.07 20.46 15.65
CA MET A 188 10.37 21.88 15.68
C MET A 188 9.85 22.55 16.96
N LYS A 189 8.67 22.17 17.41
CA LYS A 189 8.12 22.66 18.68
C LYS A 189 8.99 22.29 19.88
N ASN A 190 9.44 21.04 19.93
CA ASN A 190 10.30 20.57 21.03
C ASN A 190 11.63 21.32 21.11
N ILE A 191 12.26 21.62 19.93
CA ILE A 191 13.48 22.46 19.91
C ILE A 191 13.20 23.84 20.49
N GLN A 192 12.14 24.52 20.08
CA GLN A 192 11.78 25.85 20.58
C GLN A 192 11.53 25.85 22.08
N ASP A 193 10.85 24.80 22.59
CA ASP A 193 10.59 24.65 24.02
C ASP A 193 11.87 24.40 24.84
N GLU A 194 12.89 23.73 24.26
CA GLU A 194 14.20 23.55 24.91
C GLU A 194 15.02 24.83 24.92
N GLU A 195 15.05 25.59 23.82
CA GLU A 195 15.75 26.87 23.73
C GLU A 195 15.12 27.95 24.64
N SER A 196 13.85 27.81 24.97
CA SER A 196 13.11 28.76 25.80
C SER A 196 13.26 28.51 27.31
N LYS A 197 13.96 27.48 27.75
CA LYS A 197 14.19 27.20 29.17
C LYS A 197 15.26 28.15 29.71
N PRO A 198 14.96 28.97 30.75
CA PRO A 198 15.98 29.81 31.38
C PRO A 198 17.05 28.91 32.01
N ILE A 199 18.32 29.32 31.82
CA ILE A 199 19.51 28.74 32.45
C ILE A 199 19.43 28.92 33.96
#